data_ecc44714143f2d29fb8582e98e51aed0
#
_entry.id   ecc44714143f2d29fb8582e98e51aed0
#
_cell.length_a   1.000
_cell.length_b   1.000
_cell.length_c   1.000
_cell.angle_alpha   90.00
_cell.angle_beta   90.00
_cell.angle_gamma   90.00
#
_symmetry.space_group_name_H-M   'P 1'
#
loop_
_entity.id
_entity.type
_entity.pdbx_description
1 polymer ?
#
loop_
_entity_poly.entity_id
_entity_poly.type
_entity_poly.pdbx_seq_one_letter_code
_entity_poly.pdbx_strand_id
1 'polypeptide(L)'
;MPIASARAANEPVTGIDVLVRSKADGRVIIETITDGRGAFVVREMRPGLYTIEAGAKLPLALLKRSGGWGIALIPVSARAVQPQKHRARPAARGMQVDIVVPEGAAISYTVIITD
;
A
#
# COMPACT_ATOMS: atom_id res chain seq x y z
N MET A 1 -1.88 31.20 11.21
CA MET A 1 -1.66 30.57 11.10
C MET A 1 -1.55 29.60 11.09
N PRO A 2 -1.68 29.24 11.08
CA PRO A 2 -1.51 28.30 11.16
C PRO A 2 -1.25 27.43 10.80
N ILE A 3 -1.01 27.07 10.69
CA ILE A 3 -0.58 26.26 10.28
C ILE A 3 -0.55 25.05 10.79
N ALA A 4 -0.84 24.91 11.68
CA ALA A 4 -0.87 23.74 12.28
C ALA A 4 -1.41 22.71 11.55
N SER A 5 -2.32 23.01 11.01
CA SER A 5 -2.81 22.10 10.21
C SER A 5 -1.87 21.71 9.26
N ALA A 6 -0.84 22.27 9.28
CA ALA A 6 0.09 21.91 8.35
C ALA A 6 0.41 20.47 8.40
N ARG A 7 0.15 19.77 9.41
CA ARG A 7 0.26 18.43 9.31
C ARG A 7 -0.68 17.98 8.35
N ALA A 8 -0.27 17.88 7.21
CA ALA A 8 -1.13 17.52 6.17
C ALA A 8 -1.50 16.09 6.25
N ALA A 9 -2.74 15.81 6.06
CA ALA A 9 -3.17 14.51 5.71
C ALA A 9 -2.57 14.21 4.36
N ASN A 10 -2.34 12.97 4.07
CA ASN A 10 -1.79 12.53 2.78
C ASN A 10 -0.30 12.82 2.59
N GLU A 11 0.44 12.95 3.64
CA GLU A 11 1.88 12.99 3.51
C GLU A 11 2.41 11.63 3.10
N PRO A 12 3.39 11.56 2.18
CA PRO A 12 3.97 10.29 1.78
C PRO A 12 4.61 9.56 2.95
N VAL A 13 4.40 8.26 3.01
CA VAL A 13 5.07 7.41 4.00
C VAL A 13 6.31 6.83 3.32
N THR A 14 7.47 7.41 3.60
CA THR A 14 8.71 7.10 2.89
C THR A 14 9.61 6.18 3.68
N GLY A 15 10.41 5.37 2.97
CA GLY A 15 11.40 4.50 3.59
C GLY A 15 10.81 3.38 4.42
N ILE A 16 9.58 2.97 4.15
CA ILE A 16 8.87 1.97 4.93
C ILE A 16 8.93 0.62 4.21
N ASP A 17 9.18 -0.42 4.98
CA ASP A 17 9.16 -1.78 4.45
C ASP A 17 7.75 -2.16 4.02
N VAL A 18 7.64 -2.79 2.86
CA VAL A 18 6.36 -3.23 2.31
C VAL A 18 6.51 -4.65 1.79
N LEU A 19 5.47 -5.44 1.99
CA LEU A 19 5.39 -6.79 1.51
C LEU A 19 4.00 -6.99 0.91
N VAL A 20 3.95 -7.55 -0.29
CA VAL A 20 2.69 -7.90 -0.95
C VAL A 20 2.62 -9.41 -1.06
N ARG A 21 1.54 -9.98 -0.59
CA ARG A 21 1.35 -11.42 -0.51
C ARG A 21 0.07 -11.84 -1.20
N SER A 22 0.15 -12.90 -1.99
CA SER A 22 -1.05 -13.50 -2.57
C SER A 22 -1.83 -14.23 -1.49
N LYS A 23 -3.13 -13.99 -1.41
CA LYS A 23 -3.96 -14.67 -0.41
C LYS A 23 -4.27 -16.11 -0.81
N ALA A 24 -4.19 -16.43 -2.08
CA ALA A 24 -4.52 -17.79 -2.54
C ALA A 24 -3.55 -18.82 -2.00
N ASP A 25 -2.27 -18.52 -1.99
CA ASP A 25 -1.24 -19.48 -1.60
C ASP A 25 -0.24 -18.93 -0.58
N GLY A 26 -0.42 -17.71 -0.13
CA GLY A 26 0.47 -17.10 0.84
C GLY A 26 1.82 -16.67 0.28
N ARG A 27 2.03 -16.75 -1.04
CA ARG A 27 3.32 -16.40 -1.63
C ARG A 27 3.57 -14.92 -1.56
N VAL A 28 4.81 -14.57 -1.24
CA VAL A 28 5.26 -13.18 -1.29
C VAL A 28 5.52 -12.82 -2.75
N ILE A 29 4.82 -11.79 -3.23
CA ILE A 29 4.98 -11.31 -4.60
C ILE A 29 6.14 -10.34 -4.71
N ILE A 30 6.24 -9.44 -3.73
CA ILE A 30 7.31 -8.46 -3.69
C ILE A 30 7.56 -8.05 -2.25
N GLU A 31 8.82 -7.73 -1.98
CA GLU A 31 9.24 -7.18 -0.71
C GLU A 31 10.13 -6.00 -1.06
N THR A 32 9.79 -4.81 -0.59
CA THR A 32 10.46 -3.60 -1.01
C THR A 32 10.35 -2.52 0.05
N ILE A 33 10.82 -1.32 -0.29
CA ILE A 33 10.78 -0.16 0.58
C ILE A 33 10.22 1.00 -0.23
N THR A 34 9.35 1.80 0.37
CA THR A 34 8.80 2.95 -0.32
C THR A 34 9.88 3.99 -0.58
N ASP A 35 9.76 4.67 -1.74
CA ASP A 35 10.70 5.71 -2.13
C ASP A 35 10.31 7.06 -1.51
N GLY A 36 10.94 8.14 -1.97
CA GLY A 36 10.70 9.48 -1.43
C GLY A 36 9.29 10.01 -1.65
N ARG A 37 8.50 9.35 -2.49
CA ARG A 37 7.10 9.72 -2.72
C ARG A 37 6.14 8.77 -2.00
N GLY A 38 6.67 7.86 -1.20
CA GLY A 38 5.86 6.83 -0.57
C GLY A 38 5.42 5.76 -1.55
N ALA A 39 6.12 5.59 -2.66
CA ALA A 39 5.68 4.77 -3.76
C ALA A 39 6.58 3.55 -4.00
N PHE A 40 5.99 2.54 -4.62
CA PHE A 40 6.73 1.41 -5.17
C PHE A 40 5.91 0.82 -6.31
N VAL A 41 6.54 -0.01 -7.14
CA VAL A 41 5.87 -0.61 -8.30
C VAL A 41 5.77 -2.11 -8.10
N VAL A 42 4.60 -2.66 -8.36
CA VAL A 42 4.40 -4.12 -8.39
C VAL A 42 4.04 -4.49 -9.81
N ARG A 43 4.85 -5.34 -10.43
CA ARG A 43 4.68 -5.67 -11.84
C ARG A 43 3.84 -6.92 -12.03
N GLU A 44 3.02 -6.90 -13.07
CA GLU A 44 2.34 -8.07 -13.59
C GLU A 44 1.58 -8.87 -12.53
N MET A 45 0.76 -8.18 -11.76
CA MET A 45 -0.09 -8.84 -10.78
C MET A 45 -1.24 -9.55 -11.50
N ARG A 46 -1.35 -10.83 -11.26
CA ARG A 46 -2.44 -11.63 -11.82
C ARG A 46 -3.73 -11.36 -11.06
N PRO A 47 -4.89 -11.57 -11.70
CA PRO A 47 -6.17 -11.41 -11.01
C PRO A 47 -6.23 -12.23 -9.72
N GLY A 48 -6.82 -11.66 -8.70
CA GLY A 48 -6.98 -12.34 -7.43
C GLY A 48 -6.90 -11.42 -6.24
N LEU A 49 -6.87 -12.02 -5.06
CA LEU A 49 -6.81 -11.31 -3.79
C LEU A 49 -5.38 -11.27 -3.28
N TYR A 50 -4.99 -10.11 -2.77
CA TYR A 50 -3.67 -9.90 -2.21
C TYR A 50 -3.77 -9.13 -0.90
N THR A 51 -2.76 -9.26 -0.07
CA THR A 51 -2.62 -8.47 1.15
C THR A 51 -1.37 -7.62 1.03
N ILE A 52 -1.49 -6.33 1.33
CA ILE A 52 -0.35 -5.44 1.43
C ILE A 52 -0.08 -5.22 2.91
N GLU A 53 1.17 -5.48 3.33
CA GLU A 53 1.65 -5.23 4.69
C GLU A 53 2.72 -4.17 4.61
N ALA A 54 2.56 -3.10 5.37
CA ALA A 54 3.51 -2.00 5.33
C ALA A 54 3.91 -1.61 6.75
N GLY A 55 5.19 -1.36 6.95
CA GLY A 55 5.68 -0.89 8.24
C GLY A 55 5.78 -1.97 9.31
N ALA A 56 5.94 -3.23 8.91
CA ALA A 56 6.02 -4.33 9.87
C ALA A 56 7.23 -4.19 10.82
N LYS A 57 8.24 -3.43 10.40
CA LYS A 57 9.41 -3.20 11.22
C LYS A 57 9.27 -2.03 12.18
N LEU A 58 8.18 -1.28 12.08
CA LEU A 58 7.94 -0.17 12.98
C LEU A 58 7.32 -0.64 14.29
N PRO A 59 7.57 0.08 15.39
CA PRO A 59 6.90 -0.23 16.66
C PRO A 59 5.39 -0.16 16.51
N LEU A 60 4.69 -1.13 17.04
CA LEU A 60 3.23 -1.18 16.97
C LEU A 60 2.58 0.08 17.56
N ALA A 61 3.18 0.64 18.58
CA ALA A 61 2.64 1.84 19.21
C ALA A 61 2.58 3.01 18.23
N LEU A 62 3.59 3.16 17.36
CA LEU A 62 3.59 4.22 16.35
C LEU A 62 2.51 3.98 15.30
N LEU A 63 2.35 2.73 14.90
CA LEU A 63 1.33 2.39 13.90
C LEU A 63 -0.08 2.66 14.42
N LYS A 64 -0.35 2.31 15.67
CA LYS A 64 -1.65 2.54 16.26
C LYS A 64 -1.97 4.02 16.39
N ARG A 65 -0.98 4.85 16.62
CA ARG A 65 -1.18 6.29 16.72
C ARG A 65 -1.58 6.91 15.40
N SER A 66 -1.15 6.33 14.29
CA SER A 66 -1.51 6.84 12.98
C SER A 66 -2.96 6.57 12.62
N GLY A 67 -3.55 5.52 13.18
CA GLY A 67 -4.95 5.18 12.89
C GLY A 67 -5.17 4.54 11.53
N GLY A 68 -4.15 4.46 10.71
CA GLY A 68 -4.22 3.85 9.37
C GLY A 68 -3.48 4.67 8.34
N TRP A 69 -3.21 4.04 7.19
CA TRP A 69 -2.54 4.69 6.06
C TRP A 69 -3.38 4.52 4.81
N GLY A 70 -3.41 5.57 3.98
CA GLY A 70 -4.04 5.50 2.68
C GLY A 70 -3.15 4.76 1.70
N ILE A 71 -3.72 3.85 0.93
CA ILE A 71 -2.98 3.12 -0.10
C ILE A 71 -3.71 3.29 -1.43
N ALA A 72 -3.02 3.88 -2.39
CA ALA A 72 -3.55 4.08 -3.73
C ALA A 72 -2.84 3.11 -4.68
N LEU A 73 -3.63 2.36 -5.45
CA LEU A 73 -3.12 1.49 -6.50
C LEU A 73 -3.46 2.12 -7.83
N ILE A 74 -2.44 2.53 -8.57
CA ILE A 74 -2.62 3.22 -9.84
C ILE A 74 -2.11 2.31 -10.96
N PRO A 75 -3.00 1.83 -11.86
CA PRO A 75 -2.56 0.99 -12.97
C PRO A 75 -1.56 1.73 -13.84
N VAL A 76 -0.46 1.06 -14.20
CA VAL A 76 0.59 1.72 -14.96
C VAL A 76 0.16 1.98 -16.39
N SER A 77 -0.47 1.00 -17.05
CA SER A 77 -0.82 1.15 -18.44
C SER A 77 -2.17 0.59 -18.84
N ALA A 78 -2.97 0.15 -17.88
CA ALA A 78 -4.26 -0.46 -18.18
C ALA A 78 -5.37 0.60 -18.08
N ARG A 79 -5.67 1.24 -19.20
CA ARG A 79 -6.65 2.34 -19.20
C ARG A 79 -8.04 1.94 -18.77
N ALA A 80 -8.39 0.67 -18.95
CA ALA A 80 -9.72 0.21 -18.60
C ALA A 80 -9.88 -0.11 -17.13
N VAL A 81 -8.80 -0.05 -16.37
CA VAL A 81 -8.82 -0.39 -14.94
C VAL A 81 -8.76 0.89 -14.13
N GLN A 82 -9.72 1.04 -13.23
CA GLN A 82 -9.78 2.22 -12.38
C GLN A 82 -8.75 2.15 -11.27
N PRO A 83 -8.16 3.29 -10.89
CA PRO A 83 -7.34 3.34 -9.68
C PRO A 83 -8.16 2.94 -8.46
N GLN A 84 -7.51 2.30 -7.51
CA GLN A 84 -8.15 1.89 -6.27
C GLN A 84 -7.56 2.66 -5.11
N LYS A 85 -8.40 2.99 -4.14
CA LYS A 85 -7.97 3.61 -2.89
C LYS A 85 -8.45 2.77 -1.74
N HIS A 86 -7.54 2.47 -0.83
CA HIS A 86 -7.83 1.66 0.34
C HIS A 86 -7.26 2.32 1.57
N ARG A 87 -7.71 1.85 2.73
CA ARG A 87 -7.13 2.29 4.00
C ARG A 87 -6.58 1.08 4.72
N ALA A 88 -5.27 1.06 4.91
CA ALA A 88 -4.61 0.04 5.68
C ALA A 88 -4.72 0.38 7.15
N ARG A 89 -4.93 -0.62 7.99
CA ARG A 89 -5.10 -0.44 9.43
C ARG A 89 -4.05 -1.20 10.20
N PRO A 90 -3.73 -0.78 11.42
CA PRO A 90 -2.80 -1.53 12.25
C PRO A 90 -3.28 -2.96 12.44
N ALA A 91 -2.36 -3.88 12.29
CA ALA A 91 -2.61 -5.31 12.45
C ALA A 91 -1.50 -5.92 13.30
N ALA A 92 -1.43 -7.23 13.36
CA ALA A 92 -0.38 -7.89 14.13
C ALA A 92 1.02 -7.50 13.65
N ARG A 93 1.15 -7.22 12.35
CA ARG A 93 2.39 -6.78 11.76
C ARG A 93 2.12 -5.60 10.86
N GLY A 94 2.59 -4.44 11.24
CA GLY A 94 2.46 -3.25 10.42
C GLY A 94 1.02 -2.86 10.14
N MET A 95 0.85 -2.10 9.08
CA MET A 95 -0.46 -1.75 8.53
C MET A 95 -0.82 -2.76 7.47
N GLN A 96 -2.05 -3.24 7.43
CA GLN A 96 -2.47 -4.24 6.47
C GLN A 96 -3.75 -3.84 5.78
N VAL A 97 -3.86 -4.22 4.51
CA VAL A 97 -5.08 -4.07 3.73
C VAL A 97 -5.16 -5.19 2.69
N ASP A 98 -6.36 -5.67 2.44
CA ASP A 98 -6.59 -6.63 1.36
C ASP A 98 -7.02 -5.86 0.13
N ILE A 99 -6.52 -6.27 -1.02
CA ILE A 99 -6.86 -5.65 -2.30
C ILE A 99 -7.27 -6.71 -3.30
N VAL A 100 -7.98 -6.29 -4.34
CA VAL A 100 -8.41 -7.15 -5.42
C VAL A 100 -7.78 -6.68 -6.72
N VAL A 101 -7.12 -7.60 -7.43
CA VAL A 101 -6.70 -7.34 -8.80
C VAL A 101 -7.79 -7.92 -9.69
N PRO A 102 -8.44 -7.09 -10.54
CA PRO A 102 -9.61 -7.53 -11.29
C PRO A 102 -9.27 -8.59 -12.34
N GLU A 103 -10.31 -9.31 -12.78
CA GLU A 103 -10.18 -10.31 -13.81
C GLU A 103 -9.64 -9.71 -15.10
N GLY A 104 -8.90 -10.50 -15.84
CA GLY A 104 -8.31 -10.07 -17.10
C GLY A 104 -6.83 -10.35 -17.16
N ALA A 105 -6.11 -9.53 -17.90
CA ALA A 105 -4.65 -9.67 -18.02
C ALA A 105 -3.96 -9.20 -16.74
N ALA A 106 -2.75 -9.68 -16.53
CA ALA A 106 -1.94 -9.22 -15.42
C ALA A 106 -1.69 -7.71 -15.53
N ILE A 107 -1.70 -7.03 -14.40
CA ILE A 107 -1.61 -5.58 -14.35
C ILE A 107 -0.46 -5.15 -13.45
N SER A 108 0.30 -4.18 -13.92
CA SER A 108 1.32 -3.55 -13.08
C SER A 108 0.72 -2.31 -12.43
N TYR A 109 1.05 -2.11 -11.17
CA TYR A 109 0.55 -0.98 -10.40
C TYR A 109 1.68 -0.16 -9.80
N THR A 110 1.49 1.15 -9.77
CA THR A 110 2.25 2.01 -8.87
C THR A 110 1.42 2.11 -7.59
N VAL A 111 2.02 1.78 -6.47
CA VAL A 111 1.35 1.83 -5.18
C VAL A 111 1.92 2.99 -4.40
N ILE A 112 1.05 3.85 -3.87
CA ILE A 112 1.47 5.03 -3.12
C ILE A 112 0.86 4.94 -1.73
N ILE A 113 1.70 5.09 -0.70
CA ILE A 113 1.26 5.05 0.69
C ILE A 113 1.34 6.44 1.29
N THR A 114 0.26 6.89 1.89
CA THR A 114 0.18 8.19 2.53
C THR A 114 -0.34 8.05 3.95
N ASP A 115 0.04 8.98 4.77
CA ASP A 115 -0.41 9.01 6.17
C ASP A 115 -1.83 9.55 6.28
#